data_ea320737c1b4732f03068c4a5359857a
#
_entry.id   ea320737c1b4732f03068c4a5359857a
#
_cell.length_a   1.000
_cell.length_b   1.000
_cell.length_c   1.000
_cell.angle_alpha   90.00
_cell.angle_beta   90.00
_cell.angle_gamma   90.00
#
_symmetry.space_group_name_H-M   'P 1'
#
loop_
_entity.id
_entity.type
_entity.pdbx_description
1 polymer ?
#
loop_
_entity_poly.entity_id
_entity_poly.type
_entity_poly.pdbx_seq_one_letter_code
_entity_poly.pdbx_strand_id
1 'polypeptide(L)'
;MATAPPPDTARDVALVQVAHADLLRHLVESGDALDVAAPSRLSGWTKGHVLAHIANSGWGHVGMFDGAAAGEVRAQYPGGREQRDADIEAGAGRPAGVQLDALREACAAVEVRYTESDWEGAGRGPFGEIALVDLPFLRMREIAIHRVDLDIGYEFADLPSVYVRLELRRMEMLWKARQPMGMTSLPEPALRLTSPDRVAWLMGRLEVAGLKPANVW
;
A
#
# COMPACT_ATOMS: atom_id res chain seq x y z
N MET A 1 -24.07 5.51 12.51
CA MET A 1 -24.05 4.12 13.04
C MET A 1 -23.24 3.28 12.11
N ALA A 2 -22.31 2.47 12.61
CA ALA A 2 -21.55 1.55 11.77
C ALA A 2 -22.50 0.66 10.95
N THR A 3 -22.24 0.53 9.66
CA THR A 3 -22.99 -0.32 8.73
C THR A 3 -22.08 -1.44 8.21
N ALA A 4 -22.66 -2.55 7.79
CA ALA A 4 -21.89 -3.60 7.17
C ALA A 4 -21.32 -3.10 5.83
N PRO A 5 -20.02 -3.31 5.56
CA PRO A 5 -19.42 -2.90 4.30
C PRO A 5 -19.99 -3.70 3.11
N PRO A 6 -19.91 -3.16 1.87
CA PRO A 6 -20.18 -3.93 0.67
C PRO A 6 -19.33 -5.21 0.61
N PRO A 7 -19.80 -6.30 -0.07
CA PRO A 7 -19.10 -7.59 -0.06
C PRO A 7 -17.63 -7.53 -0.51
N ASP A 8 -17.29 -6.72 -1.52
CA ASP A 8 -15.91 -6.55 -1.96
C ASP A 8 -15.07 -5.82 -0.93
N THR A 9 -15.61 -4.79 -0.29
CA THR A 9 -14.95 -4.07 0.80
C THR A 9 -14.74 -4.98 2.02
N ALA A 10 -15.74 -5.80 2.39
CA ALA A 10 -15.61 -6.78 3.47
C ALA A 10 -14.48 -7.78 3.21
N ARG A 11 -14.36 -8.28 1.97
CA ARG A 11 -13.24 -9.13 1.55
C ARG A 11 -11.91 -8.38 1.70
N ASP A 12 -11.83 -7.13 1.25
CA ASP A 12 -10.60 -6.35 1.27
C ASP A 12 -10.19 -5.99 2.71
N VAL A 13 -11.15 -5.74 3.61
CA VAL A 13 -10.90 -5.60 5.06
C VAL A 13 -10.28 -6.88 5.63
N ALA A 14 -10.84 -8.05 5.33
CA ALA A 14 -10.29 -9.31 5.81
C ALA A 14 -8.86 -9.56 5.28
N LEU A 15 -8.60 -9.24 4.02
CA LEU A 15 -7.27 -9.38 3.42
C LEU A 15 -6.25 -8.43 4.07
N VAL A 16 -6.59 -7.19 4.32
CA VAL A 16 -5.65 -6.24 4.92
C VAL A 16 -5.36 -6.57 6.40
N GLN A 17 -6.35 -7.06 7.14
CA GLN A 17 -6.12 -7.52 8.52
C GLN A 17 -5.11 -8.66 8.58
N VAL A 18 -5.23 -9.64 7.69
CA VAL A 18 -4.23 -10.71 7.55
C VAL A 18 -2.87 -10.13 7.16
N ALA A 19 -2.83 -9.20 6.20
CA ALA A 19 -1.58 -8.58 5.77
C ALA A 19 -0.88 -7.77 6.87
N HIS A 20 -1.64 -7.04 7.70
CA HIS A 20 -1.12 -6.34 8.88
C HIS A 20 -0.47 -7.33 9.86
N ALA A 21 -1.20 -8.40 10.24
CA ALA A 21 -0.70 -9.42 11.15
C ALA A 21 0.57 -10.11 10.61
N ASP A 22 0.57 -10.45 9.33
CA ASP A 22 1.70 -11.12 8.66
C ASP A 22 2.92 -10.21 8.51
N LEU A 23 2.73 -8.92 8.23
CA LEU A 23 3.83 -7.95 8.20
C LEU A 23 4.44 -7.80 9.59
N LEU A 24 3.63 -7.53 10.61
CA LEU A 24 4.11 -7.34 11.99
C LEU A 24 4.85 -8.58 12.52
N ARG A 25 4.33 -9.77 12.25
CA ARG A 25 4.99 -11.03 12.59
C ARG A 25 6.33 -11.16 11.88
N HIS A 26 6.37 -10.94 10.57
CA HIS A 26 7.60 -11.03 9.77
C HIS A 26 8.68 -10.04 10.25
N LEU A 27 8.30 -8.81 10.61
CA LEU A 27 9.23 -7.81 11.16
C LEU A 27 9.83 -8.26 12.50
N VAL A 28 9.04 -8.88 13.38
CA VAL A 28 9.51 -9.44 14.64
C VAL A 28 10.45 -10.63 14.41
N GLU A 29 10.08 -11.53 13.51
CA GLU A 29 10.87 -12.72 13.14
C GLU A 29 12.19 -12.36 12.43
N SER A 30 12.25 -11.22 11.75
CA SER A 30 13.46 -10.75 11.05
C SER A 30 14.59 -10.36 12.01
N GLY A 31 14.30 -10.05 13.27
CA GLY A 31 15.32 -9.74 14.28
C GLY A 31 16.37 -8.74 13.79
N ASP A 32 17.65 -9.14 13.85
CA ASP A 32 18.79 -8.31 13.42
C ASP A 32 18.81 -8.01 11.91
N ALA A 33 18.09 -8.79 11.08
CA ALA A 33 17.95 -8.50 9.64
C ALA A 33 17.11 -7.24 9.38
N LEU A 34 16.35 -6.78 10.37
CA LEU A 34 15.62 -5.50 10.33
C LEU A 34 16.54 -4.34 10.74
N ASP A 35 17.70 -4.21 10.13
CA ASP A 35 18.52 -3.02 10.25
C ASP A 35 17.83 -1.84 9.52
N VAL A 36 17.23 -0.94 10.28
CA VAL A 36 16.46 0.21 9.74
C VAL A 36 17.33 1.19 8.97
N ALA A 37 18.64 1.21 9.22
CA ALA A 37 19.60 2.05 8.48
C ALA A 37 20.05 1.42 7.16
N ALA A 38 19.86 0.10 6.98
CA ALA A 38 20.21 -0.58 5.75
C ALA A 38 19.35 -0.10 4.56
N PRO A 39 19.89 -0.12 3.33
CA PRO A 39 19.13 0.19 2.13
C PRO A 39 17.88 -0.70 1.98
N SER A 40 16.81 -0.12 1.48
CA SER A 40 15.63 -0.84 0.98
C SER A 40 15.77 -1.07 -0.53
N ARG A 41 14.78 -1.72 -1.16
CA ARG A 41 14.71 -1.82 -2.63
C ARG A 41 14.33 -0.50 -3.31
N LEU A 42 13.92 0.50 -2.54
CA LEU A 42 13.60 1.83 -3.06
C LEU A 42 14.85 2.71 -3.07
N SER A 43 15.19 3.21 -4.25
CA SER A 43 16.36 4.09 -4.41
C SER A 43 16.27 5.30 -3.48
N GLY A 44 17.33 5.54 -2.72
CA GLY A 44 17.41 6.64 -1.76
C GLY A 44 16.68 6.42 -0.43
N TRP A 45 16.00 5.28 -0.25
CA TRP A 45 15.30 4.94 1.00
C TRP A 45 15.98 3.80 1.74
N THR A 46 16.10 3.95 3.06
CA THR A 46 16.42 2.86 3.98
C THR A 46 15.16 2.06 4.34
N LYS A 47 15.33 0.91 5.00
CA LYS A 47 14.22 0.15 5.58
C LYS A 47 13.41 1.00 6.56
N GLY A 48 14.07 1.89 7.32
CA GLY A 48 13.40 2.82 8.22
C GLY A 48 12.49 3.82 7.51
N HIS A 49 12.86 4.31 6.33
CA HIS A 49 11.98 5.15 5.51
C HIS A 49 10.72 4.40 5.09
N VAL A 50 10.87 3.14 4.67
CA VAL A 50 9.73 2.30 4.28
C VAL A 50 8.79 2.07 5.45
N LEU A 51 9.32 1.74 6.64
CA LEU A 51 8.51 1.55 7.85
C LEU A 51 7.77 2.82 8.26
N ALA A 52 8.47 3.97 8.27
CA ALA A 52 7.86 5.26 8.56
C ALA A 52 6.75 5.59 7.56
N HIS A 53 6.97 5.33 6.26
CA HIS A 53 5.97 5.53 5.22
C HIS A 53 4.72 4.65 5.44
N ILE A 54 4.89 3.36 5.72
CA ILE A 54 3.75 2.45 5.94
C ILE A 54 2.93 2.90 7.16
N ALA A 55 3.58 3.31 8.25
CA ALA A 55 2.90 3.81 9.45
C ALA A 55 2.14 5.12 9.14
N ASN A 56 2.80 6.10 8.52
CA ASN A 56 2.20 7.39 8.17
C ASN A 56 1.04 7.24 7.18
N SER A 57 1.14 6.31 6.22
CA SER A 57 0.05 5.96 5.31
C SER A 57 -1.18 5.45 6.07
N GLY A 58 -0.98 4.62 7.11
CA GLY A 58 -2.06 4.16 7.99
C GLY A 58 -2.77 5.32 8.70
N TRP A 59 -2.02 6.21 9.32
CA TRP A 59 -2.58 7.40 9.95
C TRP A 59 -3.29 8.33 8.96
N GLY A 60 -2.80 8.43 7.73
CA GLY A 60 -3.47 9.14 6.66
C GLY A 60 -4.86 8.55 6.35
N HIS A 61 -4.99 7.21 6.31
CA HIS A 61 -6.29 6.55 6.15
C HIS A 61 -7.22 6.82 7.35
N VAL A 62 -6.71 6.74 8.59
CA VAL A 62 -7.48 7.12 9.79
C VAL A 62 -8.04 8.53 9.65
N GLY A 63 -7.20 9.50 9.24
CA GLY A 63 -7.62 10.88 9.01
C GLY A 63 -8.73 11.04 7.95
N MET A 64 -8.69 10.19 6.89
CA MET A 64 -9.75 10.17 5.87
C MET A 64 -11.08 9.66 6.45
N PHE A 65 -11.08 8.59 7.23
CA PHE A 65 -12.27 8.08 7.92
C PHE A 65 -12.83 9.10 8.90
N ASP A 66 -11.98 9.73 9.73
CA ASP A 66 -12.38 10.76 10.68
C ASP A 66 -12.96 11.99 9.97
N GLY A 67 -12.42 12.34 8.81
CA GLY A 67 -12.96 13.40 7.95
C GLY A 67 -14.37 13.08 7.48
N ALA A 68 -14.56 11.91 6.89
CA ALA A 68 -15.86 11.48 6.38
C ALA A 68 -16.93 11.42 7.50
N ALA A 69 -16.56 10.91 8.68
CA ALA A 69 -17.45 10.92 9.86
C ALA A 69 -17.86 12.34 10.29
N ALA A 70 -17.03 13.35 9.99
CA ALA A 70 -17.33 14.77 10.23
C ALA A 70 -18.00 15.45 9.02
N GLY A 71 -18.32 14.72 7.95
CA GLY A 71 -18.87 15.27 6.70
C GLY A 71 -17.85 16.04 5.85
N GLU A 72 -16.56 15.77 6.02
CA GLU A 72 -15.44 16.43 5.35
C GLU A 72 -14.67 15.46 4.45
N VAL A 73 -14.14 15.96 3.33
CA VAL A 73 -13.16 15.23 2.51
C VAL A 73 -11.75 15.65 2.94
N ARG A 74 -11.13 14.87 3.81
CA ARG A 74 -9.75 15.14 4.28
C ARG A 74 -8.71 14.50 3.39
N ALA A 75 -7.58 15.20 3.22
CA ALA A 75 -6.44 14.67 2.52
C ALA A 75 -5.72 13.61 3.37
N GLN A 76 -5.21 12.55 2.70
CA GLN A 76 -4.36 11.54 3.32
C GLN A 76 -3.12 12.16 4.00
N TYR A 77 -2.59 13.20 3.39
CA TYR A 77 -1.48 14.00 3.91
C TYR A 77 -1.92 15.47 3.90
N PRO A 78 -2.40 16.03 5.03
CA PRO A 78 -2.95 17.39 5.08
C PRO A 78 -1.97 18.47 4.62
N GLY A 79 -0.68 18.34 4.93
CA GLY A 79 0.39 19.22 4.46
C GLY A 79 0.94 18.90 3.07
N GLY A 80 0.28 17.99 2.33
CA GLY A 80 0.70 17.59 0.99
C GLY A 80 1.97 16.76 0.96
N ARG A 81 2.60 16.71 -0.22
CA ARG A 81 3.79 15.88 -0.46
C ARG A 81 4.99 16.30 0.40
N GLU A 82 5.22 17.59 0.54
CA GLU A 82 6.36 18.12 1.30
C GLU A 82 6.30 17.68 2.77
N GLN A 83 5.13 17.81 3.41
CA GLN A 83 4.95 17.36 4.79
C GLN A 83 5.08 15.84 4.89
N ARG A 84 4.48 15.08 3.96
CA ARG A 84 4.65 13.63 3.89
C ARG A 84 6.12 13.22 3.86
N ASP A 85 6.90 13.83 2.98
CA ASP A 85 8.30 13.48 2.81
C ASP A 85 9.13 13.87 4.05
N ALA A 86 8.84 15.02 4.68
CA ALA A 86 9.45 15.44 5.94
C ALA A 86 9.12 14.48 7.11
N ASP A 87 7.88 14.02 7.20
CA ASP A 87 7.44 13.08 8.25
C ASP A 87 8.11 11.70 8.09
N ILE A 88 8.29 11.24 6.86
CA ILE A 88 9.01 9.99 6.56
C ILE A 88 10.48 10.14 6.98
N GLU A 89 11.14 11.22 6.59
CA GLU A 89 12.54 11.50 6.94
C GLU A 89 12.73 11.56 8.45
N ALA A 90 11.86 12.26 9.17
CA ALA A 90 11.88 12.37 10.63
C ALA A 90 11.64 11.00 11.33
N GLY A 91 10.93 10.09 10.69
CA GLY A 91 10.65 8.75 11.18
C GLY A 91 11.77 7.75 10.91
N ALA A 92 12.48 7.90 9.79
CA ALA A 92 13.37 6.89 9.22
C ALA A 92 14.53 6.47 10.13
N GLY A 93 15.10 7.42 10.88
CA GLY A 93 16.23 7.18 11.79
C GLY A 93 15.84 6.67 13.18
N ARG A 94 14.55 6.44 13.47
CA ARG A 94 14.13 5.96 14.79
C ARG A 94 14.55 4.50 15.01
N PRO A 95 14.82 4.07 16.26
CA PRO A 95 15.14 2.68 16.56
C PRO A 95 14.06 1.72 16.02
N ALA A 96 14.46 0.52 15.60
CA ALA A 96 13.57 -0.47 15.01
C ALA A 96 12.33 -0.78 15.88
N GLY A 97 12.52 -0.95 17.20
CA GLY A 97 11.42 -1.18 18.14
C GLY A 97 10.41 -0.04 18.15
N VAL A 98 10.87 1.22 18.12
CA VAL A 98 10.00 2.40 18.07
C VAL A 98 9.20 2.45 16.76
N GLN A 99 9.83 2.11 15.64
CA GLN A 99 9.14 2.07 14.34
C GLN A 99 8.13 0.93 14.26
N LEU A 100 8.47 -0.23 14.84
CA LEU A 100 7.56 -1.37 14.92
C LEU A 100 6.32 -1.06 15.78
N ASP A 101 6.49 -0.37 16.89
CA ASP A 101 5.37 0.06 17.75
C ASP A 101 4.50 1.09 17.03
N ALA A 102 5.08 2.09 16.38
CA ALA A 102 4.34 3.07 15.58
C ALA A 102 3.53 2.40 14.44
N LEU A 103 4.13 1.40 13.78
CA LEU A 103 3.43 0.64 12.74
C LEU A 103 2.27 -0.18 13.33
N ARG A 104 2.47 -0.83 14.48
CA ARG A 104 1.43 -1.60 15.19
C ARG A 104 0.26 -0.71 15.58
N GLU A 105 0.54 0.47 16.13
CA GLU A 105 -0.47 1.46 16.47
C GLU A 105 -1.26 1.93 15.24
N ALA A 106 -0.58 2.24 14.14
CA ALA A 106 -1.23 2.65 12.90
C ALA A 106 -2.13 1.54 12.32
N CYS A 107 -1.67 0.29 12.31
CA CYS A 107 -2.49 -0.85 11.86
C CYS A 107 -3.75 -1.01 12.73
N ALA A 108 -3.60 -1.00 14.05
CA ALA A 108 -4.72 -1.10 14.97
C ALA A 108 -5.72 0.05 14.81
N ALA A 109 -5.25 1.30 14.66
CA ALA A 109 -6.09 2.46 14.45
C ALA A 109 -6.92 2.38 13.16
N VAL A 110 -6.32 1.91 12.06
CA VAL A 110 -7.02 1.66 10.80
C VAL A 110 -8.09 0.59 10.96
N GLU A 111 -7.80 -0.52 11.64
CA GLU A 111 -8.74 -1.62 11.84
C GLU A 111 -9.94 -1.20 12.72
N VAL A 112 -9.72 -0.32 13.71
CA VAL A 112 -10.81 0.30 14.48
C VAL A 112 -11.75 1.06 13.55
N ARG A 113 -11.21 1.88 12.63
CA ARG A 113 -12.05 2.62 11.66
C ARG A 113 -12.85 1.71 10.75
N TYR A 114 -12.33 0.55 10.36
CA TYR A 114 -13.10 -0.43 9.59
C TYR A 114 -14.31 -0.99 10.33
N THR A 115 -14.27 -1.04 11.66
CA THR A 115 -15.40 -1.52 12.47
C THR A 115 -16.39 -0.43 12.83
N GLU A 116 -15.95 0.84 12.88
CA GLU A 116 -16.76 1.98 13.30
C GLU A 116 -17.40 2.75 12.14
N SER A 117 -16.88 2.61 10.93
CA SER A 117 -17.34 3.34 9.74
C SER A 117 -18.74 2.92 9.29
N ASP A 118 -19.48 3.86 8.73
CA ASP A 118 -20.67 3.58 7.91
C ASP A 118 -20.35 3.40 6.42
N TRP A 119 -19.08 3.55 6.06
CA TRP A 119 -18.53 3.38 4.72
C TRP A 119 -19.00 4.41 3.69
N GLU A 120 -19.66 5.46 4.13
CA GLU A 120 -20.07 6.58 3.28
C GLU A 120 -18.99 7.66 3.24
N GLY A 121 -18.97 8.42 2.15
CA GLY A 121 -18.03 9.53 1.97
C GLY A 121 -16.71 9.15 1.29
N ALA A 122 -15.77 10.08 1.33
CA ALA A 122 -14.49 9.95 0.64
C ALA A 122 -13.37 10.68 1.41
N GLY A 123 -12.14 10.26 1.17
CA GLY A 123 -10.94 11.02 1.46
C GLY A 123 -10.28 11.50 0.17
N ARG A 124 -9.19 12.27 0.28
CA ARG A 124 -8.43 12.75 -0.86
C ARG A 124 -7.02 12.16 -0.85
N GLY A 125 -6.75 11.28 -1.80
CA GLY A 125 -5.42 10.74 -2.07
C GLY A 125 -4.60 11.62 -3.01
N PRO A 126 -3.38 11.21 -3.36
CA PRO A 126 -2.48 11.96 -4.24
C PRO A 126 -3.05 12.21 -5.66
N PHE A 127 -3.96 11.37 -6.11
CA PHE A 127 -4.52 11.40 -7.47
C PHE A 127 -6.00 11.82 -7.53
N GLY A 128 -6.58 12.23 -6.43
CA GLY A 128 -7.97 12.65 -6.37
C GLY A 128 -8.75 12.06 -5.19
N GLU A 129 -10.07 12.17 -5.25
CA GLU A 129 -10.96 11.62 -4.24
C GLU A 129 -11.01 10.09 -4.33
N ILE A 130 -11.08 9.46 -3.16
CA ILE A 130 -11.12 8.01 -2.97
C ILE A 130 -12.28 7.71 -2.04
N ALA A 131 -13.24 6.91 -2.51
CA ALA A 131 -14.32 6.45 -1.65
C ALA A 131 -13.79 5.61 -0.48
N LEU A 132 -14.37 5.74 0.71
CA LEU A 132 -13.93 4.99 1.89
C LEU A 132 -13.93 3.47 1.65
N VAL A 133 -14.88 2.97 0.87
CA VAL A 133 -14.99 1.55 0.50
C VAL A 133 -13.79 1.01 -0.28
N ASP A 134 -12.97 1.87 -0.90
CA ASP A 134 -11.76 1.51 -1.64
C ASP A 134 -10.49 1.53 -0.77
N LEU A 135 -10.52 2.20 0.39
CA LEU A 135 -9.34 2.36 1.25
C LEU A 135 -8.76 1.03 1.76
N PRO A 136 -9.55 -0.01 2.11
CA PRO A 136 -8.98 -1.28 2.53
C PRO A 136 -8.09 -1.92 1.46
N PHE A 137 -8.51 -1.91 0.19
CA PHE A 137 -7.67 -2.43 -0.88
C PHE A 137 -6.39 -1.62 -1.08
N LEU A 138 -6.48 -0.28 -1.01
CA LEU A 138 -5.29 0.58 -1.11
C LEU A 138 -4.33 0.35 0.06
N ARG A 139 -4.86 0.15 1.27
CA ARG A 139 -4.04 -0.21 2.43
C ARG A 139 -3.37 -1.58 2.25
N MET A 140 -4.10 -2.57 1.71
CA MET A 140 -3.53 -3.88 1.37
C MET A 140 -2.36 -3.74 0.38
N ARG A 141 -2.50 -2.89 -0.64
CA ARG A 141 -1.45 -2.59 -1.61
C ARG A 141 -0.21 -2.02 -0.92
N GLU A 142 -0.35 -0.98 -0.08
CA GLU A 142 0.75 -0.38 0.67
C GLU A 142 1.52 -1.43 1.48
N ILE A 143 0.81 -2.28 2.22
CA ILE A 143 1.40 -3.35 3.02
C ILE A 143 2.12 -4.37 2.13
N ALA A 144 1.45 -4.87 1.10
CA ALA A 144 1.96 -5.96 0.26
C ALA A 144 3.25 -5.55 -0.48
N ILE A 145 3.23 -4.39 -1.12
CA ILE A 145 4.34 -3.95 -1.96
C ILE A 145 5.52 -3.46 -1.11
N HIS A 146 5.26 -2.68 -0.08
CA HIS A 146 6.34 -2.18 0.76
C HIS A 146 6.95 -3.26 1.67
N ARG A 147 6.24 -4.37 1.93
CA ARG A 147 6.85 -5.55 2.54
C ARG A 147 7.95 -6.15 1.67
N VAL A 148 7.77 -6.15 0.34
CA VAL A 148 8.82 -6.54 -0.62
C VAL A 148 9.93 -5.49 -0.65
N ASP A 149 9.57 -4.20 -0.66
CA ASP A 149 10.52 -3.09 -0.70
C ASP A 149 11.45 -3.05 0.54
N LEU A 150 11.05 -3.62 1.68
CA LEU A 150 11.88 -3.74 2.89
C LEU A 150 13.13 -4.62 2.69
N ASP A 151 13.14 -5.51 1.70
CA ASP A 151 14.27 -6.41 1.42
C ASP A 151 14.73 -7.24 2.64
N ILE A 152 13.76 -7.94 3.24
CA ILE A 152 13.94 -8.81 4.40
C ILE A 152 13.51 -10.26 4.11
N GLY A 153 13.71 -10.72 2.86
CA GLY A 153 13.42 -12.09 2.46
C GLY A 153 11.97 -12.37 2.04
N TYR A 154 11.20 -11.33 1.71
CA TYR A 154 9.85 -11.46 1.14
C TYR A 154 9.84 -10.94 -0.30
N GLU A 155 9.31 -11.73 -1.20
CA GLU A 155 9.36 -11.50 -2.65
C GLU A 155 7.96 -11.35 -3.26
N PHE A 156 7.88 -10.87 -4.51
CA PHE A 156 6.61 -10.84 -5.23
C PHE A 156 5.97 -12.22 -5.39
N ALA A 157 6.78 -13.27 -5.45
CA ALA A 157 6.31 -14.66 -5.51
C ALA A 157 5.59 -15.11 -4.23
N ASP A 158 5.87 -14.48 -3.09
CA ASP A 158 5.26 -14.80 -1.79
C ASP A 158 3.92 -14.07 -1.56
N LEU A 159 3.56 -13.14 -2.46
CA LEU A 159 2.30 -12.40 -2.35
C LEU A 159 1.09 -13.36 -2.43
N PRO A 160 0.07 -13.17 -1.58
CA PRO A 160 -1.14 -14.00 -1.63
C PRO A 160 -1.78 -13.99 -3.02
N SER A 161 -2.07 -15.15 -3.58
CA SER A 161 -2.60 -15.29 -4.95
C SER A 161 -3.92 -14.54 -5.17
N VAL A 162 -4.74 -14.42 -4.13
CA VAL A 162 -5.97 -13.61 -4.17
C VAL A 162 -5.66 -12.13 -4.36
N TYR A 163 -4.68 -11.60 -3.63
CA TYR A 163 -4.22 -10.21 -3.80
C TYR A 163 -3.65 -9.99 -5.20
N VAL A 164 -2.73 -10.84 -5.64
CA VAL A 164 -2.10 -10.75 -6.98
C VAL A 164 -3.16 -10.67 -8.07
N ARG A 165 -4.20 -11.52 -8.00
CA ARG A 165 -5.30 -11.52 -8.98
C ARG A 165 -6.10 -10.21 -8.97
N LEU A 166 -6.41 -9.67 -7.79
CA LEU A 166 -7.15 -8.42 -7.64
C LEU A 166 -6.32 -7.23 -8.11
N GLU A 167 -5.04 -7.21 -7.74
CA GLU A 167 -4.11 -6.16 -8.13
C GLU A 167 -3.89 -6.10 -9.64
N LEU A 168 -3.69 -7.26 -10.28
CA LEU A 168 -3.56 -7.33 -11.74
C LEU A 168 -4.77 -6.74 -12.45
N ARG A 169 -5.98 -7.06 -12.01
CA ARG A 169 -7.21 -6.47 -12.60
C ARG A 169 -7.20 -4.95 -12.53
N ARG A 170 -6.84 -4.38 -11.37
CA ARG A 170 -6.75 -2.92 -11.18
C ARG A 170 -5.63 -2.31 -12.02
N MET A 171 -4.45 -2.90 -12.02
CA MET A 171 -3.29 -2.40 -12.77
C MET A 171 -3.52 -2.48 -14.29
N GLU A 172 -4.10 -3.56 -14.79
CA GLU A 172 -4.44 -3.69 -16.21
C GLU A 172 -5.52 -2.70 -16.64
N MET A 173 -6.48 -2.39 -15.78
CA MET A 173 -7.48 -1.34 -16.02
C MET A 173 -6.83 0.04 -16.09
N LEU A 174 -5.92 0.36 -15.15
CA LEU A 174 -5.17 1.61 -15.16
C LEU A 174 -4.25 1.71 -16.38
N TRP A 175 -3.60 0.61 -16.77
CA TRP A 175 -2.81 0.54 -17.99
C TRP A 175 -3.66 0.93 -19.20
N LYS A 176 -4.82 0.27 -19.38
CA LYS A 176 -5.75 0.54 -20.50
C LYS A 176 -6.20 1.99 -20.52
N ALA A 177 -6.51 2.57 -19.37
CA ALA A 177 -6.96 3.95 -19.26
C ALA A 177 -5.91 4.99 -19.67
N ARG A 178 -4.61 4.62 -19.63
CA ARG A 178 -3.49 5.49 -20.01
C ARG A 178 -3.00 5.29 -21.45
N GLN A 179 -3.55 4.33 -22.18
CA GLN A 179 -3.15 4.07 -23.56
C GLN A 179 -4.02 4.87 -24.56
N PRO A 180 -3.49 5.20 -25.73
CA PRO A 180 -4.30 5.72 -26.84
C PRO A 180 -5.45 4.77 -27.17
N MET A 181 -6.55 5.32 -27.68
CA MET A 181 -7.71 4.52 -28.08
C MET A 181 -7.28 3.36 -29.01
N GLY A 182 -7.75 2.16 -28.69
CA GLY A 182 -7.46 0.94 -29.46
C GLY A 182 -6.21 0.17 -29.01
N MET A 183 -5.36 0.72 -28.13
CA MET A 183 -4.17 0.06 -27.61
C MET A 183 -4.38 -0.37 -26.16
N THR A 184 -5.18 -1.39 -25.93
CA THR A 184 -5.63 -1.75 -24.59
C THR A 184 -4.95 -3.00 -24.00
N SER A 185 -4.26 -3.78 -24.84
CA SER A 185 -3.58 -5.00 -24.38
C SER A 185 -2.22 -4.68 -23.79
N LEU A 186 -1.81 -5.46 -22.76
CA LEU A 186 -0.43 -5.46 -22.30
C LEU A 186 0.49 -5.95 -23.44
N PRO A 187 1.75 -5.48 -23.49
CA PRO A 187 2.75 -6.00 -24.43
C PRO A 187 2.94 -7.51 -24.28
N GLU A 188 3.18 -8.21 -25.38
CA GLU A 188 3.33 -9.67 -25.38
C GLU A 188 4.40 -10.18 -24.36
N PRO A 189 5.59 -9.56 -24.21
CA PRO A 189 6.53 -9.99 -23.19
C PRO A 189 5.97 -9.88 -21.77
N ALA A 190 5.14 -8.89 -21.47
CA ALA A 190 4.49 -8.76 -20.16
C ALA A 190 3.44 -9.86 -19.93
N LEU A 191 2.75 -10.31 -20.98
CA LEU A 191 1.79 -11.40 -20.88
C LEU A 191 2.45 -12.76 -20.61
N ARG A 192 3.75 -12.93 -20.92
CA ARG A 192 4.53 -14.14 -20.63
C ARG A 192 5.06 -14.20 -19.20
N LEU A 193 5.04 -13.09 -18.47
CA LEU A 193 5.45 -13.06 -17.06
C LEU A 193 4.48 -13.88 -16.20
N THR A 194 5.00 -14.43 -15.10
CA THR A 194 4.14 -14.95 -14.04
C THR A 194 3.23 -13.82 -13.52
N SER A 195 2.15 -14.15 -12.86
CA SER A 195 1.25 -13.13 -12.30
C SER A 195 1.95 -12.22 -11.28
N PRO A 196 2.77 -12.73 -10.32
CA PRO A 196 3.54 -11.89 -9.42
C PRO A 196 4.55 -10.98 -10.15
N ASP A 197 5.29 -11.52 -11.12
CA ASP A 197 6.28 -10.74 -11.89
C ASP A 197 5.60 -9.64 -12.72
N ARG A 198 4.40 -9.92 -13.24
CA ARG A 198 3.62 -8.93 -13.97
C ARG A 198 3.16 -7.80 -13.04
N VAL A 199 2.76 -8.11 -11.79
CA VAL A 199 2.49 -7.07 -10.78
C VAL A 199 3.75 -6.26 -10.51
N ALA A 200 4.89 -6.91 -10.31
CA ALA A 200 6.17 -6.25 -10.07
C ALA A 200 6.55 -5.29 -11.21
N TRP A 201 6.40 -5.72 -12.47
CA TRP A 201 6.68 -4.88 -13.63
C TRP A 201 5.68 -3.69 -13.74
N LEU A 202 4.39 -3.93 -13.54
CA LEU A 202 3.37 -2.88 -13.58
C LEU A 202 3.58 -1.81 -12.50
N MET A 203 4.17 -2.21 -11.36
CA MET A 203 4.52 -1.32 -10.25
C MET A 203 5.94 -0.73 -10.34
N GLY A 204 6.67 -1.00 -11.41
CA GLY A 204 8.03 -0.49 -11.59
C GLY A 204 9.06 -1.09 -10.64
N ARG A 205 8.83 -2.32 -10.16
CA ARG A 205 9.74 -3.09 -9.28
C ARG A 205 10.49 -4.20 -10.02
N LEU A 206 10.20 -4.41 -11.29
CA LEU A 206 10.85 -5.40 -12.14
C LEU A 206 11.18 -4.77 -13.49
N GLU A 207 12.45 -4.80 -13.86
CA GLU A 207 12.89 -4.50 -15.21
C GLU A 207 12.82 -5.76 -16.07
N VAL A 208 12.25 -5.65 -17.26
CA VAL A 208 12.09 -6.76 -18.19
C VAL A 208 12.73 -6.38 -19.53
N ALA A 209 13.64 -7.21 -20.00
CA ALA A 209 14.32 -6.97 -21.27
C ALA A 209 13.31 -6.79 -22.41
N GLY A 210 13.46 -5.71 -23.16
CA GLY A 210 12.56 -5.38 -24.28
C GLY A 210 11.24 -4.71 -23.86
N LEU A 211 10.99 -4.51 -22.59
CA LEU A 211 9.84 -3.73 -22.09
C LEU A 211 10.28 -2.37 -21.54
N LYS A 212 9.52 -1.33 -21.86
CA LYS A 212 9.65 -0.06 -21.15
C LYS A 212 8.99 -0.18 -19.77
N PRO A 213 9.44 0.62 -18.77
CA PRO A 213 8.75 0.70 -17.49
C PRO A 213 7.26 0.98 -17.67
N ALA A 214 6.42 0.27 -16.96
CA ALA A 214 4.96 0.40 -17.11
C ALA A 214 4.43 1.73 -16.59
N ASN A 215 5.06 2.27 -15.52
CA ASN A 215 4.69 3.55 -14.86
C ASN A 215 3.18 3.67 -14.58
N VAL A 216 2.56 2.60 -14.12
CA VAL A 216 1.12 2.57 -13.86
C VAL A 216 0.81 3.06 -12.45
N TRP A 217 1.79 2.99 -11.55
CA TRP A 217 1.64 3.36 -10.14
C TRP A 217 2.68 4.38 -9.72
#